data_c2ce7de7829a1036ef5f218315aa44a5
#
_entry.id   c2ce7de7829a1036ef5f218315aa44a5
#
_cell.length_a   1.000
_cell.length_b   1.000
_cell.length_c   1.000
_cell.angle_alpha   90.00
_cell.angle_beta   90.00
_cell.angle_gamma   90.00
#
_symmetry.space_group_name_H-M   'P 1'
#
loop_
_entity.id
_entity.type
_entity.pdbx_description
1 polymer ?
#
loop_
_entity_poly.entity_id
_entity_poly.type
_entity_poly.pdbx_seq_one_letter_code
_entity_poly.pdbx_strand_id
1 'polypeptide(L)'
;MNLNATSIDALQTSAETLLRWNDDGKRGATVCERDFTVERRGNAIPGVVWQPLRATGERPLVLMGHGGRGHKRSAKLERMAEIFITGYGWWAAAIDGPVHGARGPATDAADSAYRQMWTRANVVQDMIDDWAAVLDALTLRDDIDATKIGYWGVSMGTMFGLPYVASDARVRAAVLGKAGMRGSSVQRSGIDRHFKAYAARVTVPVLFNIQWDDERFDRDGQIELYESLGSTDKRLHAYPGRHSDDGPEALEASAAFLHRYLEKL
;
A
#
# COMPACT_ATOMS: atom_id res chain seq x y z
N MET A 1 -3.43 -24.24 38.81
CA MET A 1 -4.44 -23.65 37.87
C MET A 1 -3.72 -23.39 36.59
N ASN A 2 -3.86 -24.32 35.64
CA ASN A 2 -3.23 -24.22 34.30
C ASN A 2 -4.19 -23.48 33.34
N LEU A 3 -3.95 -22.19 33.10
CA LEU A 3 -4.72 -21.38 32.17
C LEU A 3 -3.93 -20.94 30.90
N ASN A 4 -2.70 -21.44 30.70
CA ASN A 4 -1.83 -20.90 29.67
C ASN A 4 -1.72 -21.71 28.37
N ALA A 5 -2.19 -22.95 28.31
CA ALA A 5 -2.09 -23.75 27.09
C ALA A 5 -3.24 -23.45 26.09
N THR A 6 -4.45 -23.20 26.62
CA THR A 6 -5.65 -23.00 25.78
C THR A 6 -5.68 -21.63 25.06
N SER A 7 -4.99 -20.62 25.61
CA SER A 7 -4.95 -19.27 24.99
C SER A 7 -3.98 -19.18 23.82
N ILE A 8 -2.86 -19.91 23.86
CA ILE A 8 -1.85 -19.88 22.79
C ILE A 8 -2.35 -20.66 21.56
N ASP A 9 -2.98 -21.83 21.79
CA ASP A 9 -3.56 -22.62 20.71
C ASP A 9 -4.75 -21.90 20.03
N ALA A 10 -5.58 -21.14 20.80
CA ALA A 10 -6.67 -20.37 20.26
C ALA A 10 -6.17 -19.18 19.39
N LEU A 11 -5.06 -18.55 19.76
CA LEU A 11 -4.45 -17.48 18.97
C LEU A 11 -3.77 -18.00 17.69
N GLN A 12 -3.07 -19.13 17.76
CA GLN A 12 -2.48 -19.77 16.58
C GLN A 12 -3.54 -20.28 15.61
N THR A 13 -4.60 -20.91 16.12
CA THR A 13 -5.72 -21.37 15.28
C THR A 13 -6.47 -20.23 14.61
N SER A 14 -6.62 -19.06 15.26
CA SER A 14 -7.24 -17.88 14.67
C SER A 14 -6.35 -17.23 13.60
N ALA A 15 -5.03 -17.27 13.77
CA ALA A 15 -4.07 -16.71 12.83
C ALA A 15 -3.97 -17.52 11.51
N GLU A 16 -3.96 -18.85 11.58
CA GLU A 16 -4.01 -19.74 10.41
C GLU A 16 -5.33 -19.62 9.63
N THR A 17 -6.40 -19.24 10.30
CA THR A 17 -7.71 -19.02 9.68
C THR A 17 -7.79 -17.68 8.94
N LEU A 18 -6.98 -16.69 9.28
CA LEU A 18 -6.97 -15.34 8.67
C LEU A 18 -6.25 -15.28 7.32
N LEU A 19 -5.17 -16.05 7.15
CA LEU A 19 -4.38 -16.07 5.92
C LEU A 19 -4.53 -17.41 5.21
N ARG A 20 -5.12 -17.41 4.03
CA ARG A 20 -5.17 -18.56 3.14
C ARG A 20 -4.32 -18.34 1.91
N TRP A 21 -3.40 -19.24 1.65
CA TRP A 21 -2.65 -19.29 0.40
C TRP A 21 -3.52 -19.94 -0.68
N ASN A 22 -3.66 -19.28 -1.82
CA ASN A 22 -4.56 -19.74 -2.89
C ASN A 22 -3.82 -20.62 -3.91
N ASP A 23 -2.50 -20.61 -3.92
CA ASP A 23 -1.64 -21.40 -4.81
C ASP A 23 -0.31 -21.77 -4.15
N ASP A 24 0.48 -22.62 -4.84
CA ASP A 24 1.84 -22.99 -4.41
C ASP A 24 2.90 -21.96 -4.79
N GLY A 25 2.51 -20.88 -5.45
CA GLY A 25 3.36 -19.82 -5.93
C GLY A 25 4.00 -20.08 -7.30
N LYS A 26 4.09 -19.01 -8.07
CA LYS A 26 4.82 -19.01 -9.36
C LYS A 26 6.26 -18.61 -9.10
N ARG A 27 7.20 -19.49 -9.47
CA ARG A 27 8.63 -19.25 -9.29
C ARG A 27 9.24 -18.76 -10.60
N GLY A 28 9.70 -17.50 -10.60
CA GLY A 28 10.59 -16.98 -11.62
C GLY A 28 12.05 -17.33 -11.34
N ALA A 29 12.99 -16.64 -11.98
CA ALA A 29 14.43 -16.86 -11.75
C ALA A 29 14.90 -16.39 -10.36
N THR A 30 14.34 -15.29 -9.86
CA THR A 30 14.76 -14.62 -8.62
C THR A 30 13.61 -14.35 -7.65
N VAL A 31 12.37 -14.32 -8.16
CA VAL A 31 11.15 -13.95 -7.44
C VAL A 31 10.19 -15.12 -7.39
N CYS A 32 9.61 -15.36 -6.23
CA CYS A 32 8.43 -16.20 -6.07
C CYS A 32 7.23 -15.28 -5.83
N GLU A 33 6.18 -15.47 -6.63
CA GLU A 33 4.91 -14.76 -6.50
C GLU A 33 3.85 -15.73 -6.00
N ARG A 34 3.03 -15.32 -5.03
CA ARG A 34 2.01 -16.17 -4.45
C ARG A 34 0.74 -15.39 -4.12
N ASP A 35 -0.41 -15.93 -4.53
CA ASP A 35 -1.72 -15.39 -4.15
C ASP A 35 -2.12 -15.80 -2.74
N PHE A 36 -2.75 -14.86 -2.04
CA PHE A 36 -3.37 -15.11 -0.75
C PHE A 36 -4.76 -14.47 -0.64
N THR A 37 -5.51 -14.91 0.36
CA THR A 37 -6.73 -14.26 0.80
C THR A 37 -6.71 -14.13 2.31
N VAL A 38 -7.00 -12.94 2.82
CA VAL A 38 -7.28 -12.69 4.23
C VAL A 38 -8.78 -12.49 4.41
N GLU A 39 -9.36 -13.16 5.40
CA GLU A 39 -10.76 -12.98 5.75
C GLU A 39 -10.91 -11.95 6.87
N ARG A 40 -11.74 -10.93 6.65
CA ARG A 40 -12.06 -9.91 7.65
C ARG A 40 -13.57 -9.69 7.72
N ARG A 41 -14.19 -10.04 8.85
CA ARG A 41 -15.64 -9.85 9.08
C ARG A 41 -16.51 -10.38 7.95
N GLY A 42 -16.15 -11.54 7.41
CA GLY A 42 -16.87 -12.18 6.29
C GLY A 42 -16.58 -11.59 4.92
N ASN A 43 -15.63 -10.66 4.80
CA ASN A 43 -15.17 -10.12 3.52
C ASN A 43 -13.80 -10.67 3.19
N ALA A 44 -13.66 -11.23 1.98
CA ALA A 44 -12.39 -11.70 1.47
C ALA A 44 -11.55 -10.52 0.95
N ILE A 45 -10.29 -10.46 1.37
CA ILE A 45 -9.29 -9.51 0.91
C ILE A 45 -8.28 -10.27 0.05
N PRO A 46 -8.43 -10.26 -1.28
CA PRO A 46 -7.52 -10.94 -2.19
C PRO A 46 -6.24 -10.14 -2.34
N GLY A 47 -5.11 -10.81 -2.12
CA GLY A 47 -3.79 -10.23 -2.20
C GLY A 47 -2.81 -11.07 -3.02
N VAL A 48 -1.64 -10.50 -3.25
CA VAL A 48 -0.46 -11.15 -3.80
C VAL A 48 0.75 -10.73 -3.00
N VAL A 49 1.64 -11.66 -2.80
CA VAL A 49 2.95 -11.41 -2.21
C VAL A 49 4.04 -11.83 -3.20
N TRP A 50 5.08 -11.05 -3.27
CA TRP A 50 6.33 -11.35 -3.95
C TRP A 50 7.44 -11.47 -2.93
N GLN A 51 8.25 -12.52 -3.07
CA GLN A 51 9.33 -12.84 -2.14
C GLN A 51 10.59 -13.27 -2.90
N PRO A 52 11.78 -13.04 -2.35
CA PRO A 52 13.00 -13.60 -2.94
C PRO A 52 13.02 -15.12 -2.82
N LEU A 53 13.46 -15.80 -3.86
CA LEU A 53 13.57 -17.28 -3.86
C LEU A 53 14.58 -17.82 -2.84
N ARG A 54 15.57 -17.02 -2.47
CA ARG A 54 16.69 -17.39 -1.60
C ARG A 54 16.93 -16.34 -0.54
N ALA A 55 15.91 -16.05 0.27
CA ALA A 55 16.11 -15.22 1.45
C ALA A 55 16.44 -16.10 2.66
N THR A 56 17.39 -15.67 3.47
CA THR A 56 17.67 -16.23 4.79
C THR A 56 17.41 -15.16 5.84
N GLY A 57 16.69 -15.54 6.90
CA GLY A 57 16.31 -14.62 7.98
C GLY A 57 15.20 -13.63 7.62
N GLU A 58 14.82 -12.85 8.61
CA GLU A 58 13.76 -11.84 8.49
C GLU A 58 14.13 -10.71 7.52
N ARG A 59 13.16 -10.25 6.74
CA ARG A 59 13.33 -9.20 5.74
C ARG A 59 12.24 -8.13 5.86
N PRO A 60 12.54 -6.87 5.47
CA PRO A 60 11.54 -5.83 5.36
C PRO A 60 10.39 -6.23 4.44
N LEU A 61 9.20 -5.71 4.74
CA LEU A 61 8.01 -5.84 3.90
C LEU A 61 7.53 -4.46 3.44
N VAL A 62 7.28 -4.33 2.14
CA VAL A 62 6.63 -3.14 1.57
C VAL A 62 5.21 -3.48 1.13
N LEU A 63 4.21 -2.82 1.73
CA LEU A 63 2.83 -2.85 1.30
C LEU A 63 2.64 -1.90 0.11
N MET A 64 1.98 -2.35 -0.95
CA MET A 64 1.88 -1.57 -2.19
C MET A 64 0.43 -1.33 -2.62
N GLY A 65 0.00 -0.06 -2.63
CA GLY A 65 -1.32 0.37 -3.08
C GLY A 65 -1.35 0.70 -4.58
N HIS A 66 -2.26 0.08 -5.33
CA HIS A 66 -2.43 0.33 -6.76
C HIS A 66 -3.23 1.61 -7.07
N GLY A 67 -3.07 2.14 -8.28
CA GLY A 67 -3.85 3.27 -8.79
C GLY A 67 -5.27 2.87 -9.24
N GLY A 68 -6.13 3.86 -9.50
CA GLY A 68 -7.54 3.66 -9.84
C GLY A 68 -7.84 2.96 -11.18
N ARG A 69 -6.82 2.63 -11.97
CA ARG A 69 -6.89 1.79 -13.18
C ARG A 69 -6.27 0.41 -12.98
N GLY A 70 -5.79 0.13 -11.78
CA GLY A 70 -5.00 -1.05 -11.49
C GLY A 70 -5.74 -2.08 -10.64
N HIS A 71 -5.00 -3.06 -10.30
CA HIS A 71 -5.31 -4.12 -9.34
C HIS A 71 -3.99 -4.61 -8.72
N LYS A 72 -4.04 -5.53 -7.79
CA LYS A 72 -2.83 -6.05 -7.09
C LYS A 72 -1.69 -6.52 -8.01
N ARG A 73 -1.99 -6.91 -9.27
CA ARG A 73 -1.01 -7.35 -10.29
C ARG A 73 -0.88 -6.36 -11.45
N SER A 74 -1.08 -5.07 -11.23
CA SER A 74 -0.77 -4.10 -12.29
C SER A 74 0.73 -4.01 -12.55
N ALA A 75 1.11 -3.84 -13.80
CA ALA A 75 2.51 -3.85 -14.26
C ALA A 75 3.44 -2.93 -13.44
N LYS A 76 2.91 -1.80 -12.95
CA LYS A 76 3.68 -0.89 -12.08
C LYS A 76 4.00 -1.53 -10.72
N LEU A 77 3.05 -2.26 -10.11
CA LEU A 77 3.29 -2.94 -8.85
C LEU A 77 4.25 -4.11 -9.02
N GLU A 78 4.11 -4.88 -10.10
CA GLU A 78 5.02 -5.98 -10.43
C GLU A 78 6.45 -5.46 -10.62
N ARG A 79 6.62 -4.35 -11.36
CA ARG A 79 7.93 -3.72 -11.53
C ARG A 79 8.50 -3.20 -10.21
N MET A 80 7.67 -2.59 -9.36
CA MET A 80 8.10 -2.10 -8.05
C MET A 80 8.49 -3.26 -7.13
N ALA A 81 7.73 -4.36 -7.14
CA ALA A 81 8.05 -5.58 -6.42
C ALA A 81 9.40 -6.17 -6.89
N GLU A 82 9.61 -6.24 -8.21
CA GLU A 82 10.88 -6.70 -8.79
C GLU A 82 12.07 -5.89 -8.26
N ILE A 83 11.95 -4.54 -8.22
CA ILE A 83 13.00 -3.66 -7.69
C ILE A 83 13.27 -3.97 -6.20
N PHE A 84 12.22 -4.10 -5.36
CA PHE A 84 12.39 -4.42 -3.95
C PHE A 84 13.05 -5.77 -3.72
N ILE A 85 12.67 -6.78 -4.49
CA ILE A 85 13.16 -8.14 -4.32
C ILE A 85 14.55 -8.31 -4.87
N THR A 86 14.80 -7.88 -6.12
CA THR A 86 16.09 -8.08 -6.77
C THR A 86 17.16 -7.10 -6.30
N GLY A 87 16.76 -5.87 -5.96
CA GLY A 87 17.67 -4.83 -5.48
C GLY A 87 18.01 -4.92 -3.99
N TYR A 88 17.05 -5.37 -3.17
CA TYR A 88 17.18 -5.28 -1.71
C TYR A 88 16.86 -6.59 -0.97
N GLY A 89 16.32 -7.60 -1.63
CA GLY A 89 15.96 -8.87 -1.01
C GLY A 89 14.76 -8.76 -0.06
N TRP A 90 13.86 -7.79 -0.28
CA TRP A 90 12.70 -7.55 0.56
C TRP A 90 11.47 -8.31 0.11
N TRP A 91 10.46 -8.33 0.97
CA TRP A 91 9.12 -8.75 0.62
C TRP A 91 8.32 -7.57 0.08
N ALA A 92 7.40 -7.85 -0.84
CA ALA A 92 6.41 -6.89 -1.30
C ALA A 92 5.04 -7.55 -1.31
N ALA A 93 3.99 -6.82 -0.92
CA ALA A 93 2.62 -7.31 -0.92
C ALA A 93 1.66 -6.25 -1.45
N ALA A 94 0.66 -6.70 -2.20
CA ALA A 94 -0.42 -5.84 -2.69
C ALA A 94 -1.77 -6.52 -2.52
N ILE A 95 -2.82 -5.72 -2.30
CA ILE A 95 -4.21 -6.18 -2.27
C ILE A 95 -5.04 -5.46 -3.32
N ASP A 96 -6.13 -6.07 -3.75
CA ASP A 96 -7.11 -5.38 -4.59
C ASP A 96 -7.87 -4.34 -3.75
N GLY A 97 -7.91 -3.12 -4.22
CA GLY A 97 -8.74 -2.08 -3.65
C GLY A 97 -10.24 -2.40 -3.84
N PRO A 98 -11.14 -1.69 -3.13
CA PRO A 98 -12.56 -1.90 -3.29
C PRO A 98 -12.98 -1.76 -4.75
N VAL A 99 -13.82 -2.66 -5.22
CA VAL A 99 -14.35 -2.77 -6.60
C VAL A 99 -13.32 -2.98 -7.72
N HIS A 100 -12.07 -3.31 -7.37
CA HIS A 100 -11.00 -3.58 -8.35
C HIS A 100 -10.57 -5.06 -8.30
N GLY A 101 -9.98 -5.55 -9.39
CA GLY A 101 -9.44 -6.89 -9.50
C GLY A 101 -10.46 -7.97 -9.10
N ALA A 102 -10.14 -8.83 -8.15
CA ALA A 102 -11.04 -9.86 -7.66
C ALA A 102 -12.18 -9.33 -6.78
N ARG A 103 -12.18 -8.04 -6.43
CA ARG A 103 -13.24 -7.40 -5.60
C ARG A 103 -14.29 -6.66 -6.43
N GLY A 104 -14.15 -6.59 -7.74
CA GLY A 104 -15.14 -5.96 -8.58
C GLY A 104 -14.66 -5.56 -9.98
N PRO A 105 -15.56 -4.97 -10.78
CA PRO A 105 -15.34 -4.79 -12.21
C PRO A 105 -14.61 -3.49 -12.59
N ALA A 106 -14.25 -2.61 -11.64
CA ALA A 106 -13.68 -1.31 -11.98
C ALA A 106 -12.27 -1.44 -12.58
N THR A 107 -12.09 -0.85 -13.75
CA THR A 107 -10.82 -0.78 -14.49
C THR A 107 -10.39 0.65 -14.80
N ASP A 108 -11.28 1.63 -14.59
CA ASP A 108 -11.01 3.06 -14.78
C ASP A 108 -11.78 3.92 -13.77
N ALA A 109 -11.26 5.11 -13.52
CA ALA A 109 -11.93 6.11 -12.66
C ALA A 109 -13.25 6.67 -13.28
N ALA A 110 -13.51 6.40 -14.55
CA ALA A 110 -14.76 6.73 -15.22
C ALA A 110 -15.85 5.67 -15.01
N ASP A 111 -15.51 4.48 -14.49
CA ASP A 111 -16.46 3.40 -14.26
C ASP A 111 -17.49 3.79 -13.19
N SER A 112 -18.73 3.33 -13.39
CA SER A 112 -19.81 3.56 -12.42
C SER A 112 -19.51 2.93 -11.07
N ALA A 113 -18.93 1.73 -11.05
CA ALA A 113 -18.53 1.05 -9.84
C ALA A 113 -17.47 1.85 -9.04
N TYR A 114 -16.49 2.44 -9.73
CA TYR A 114 -15.49 3.31 -9.10
C TYR A 114 -16.13 4.55 -8.49
N ARG A 115 -17.04 5.21 -9.22
CA ARG A 115 -17.75 6.40 -8.67
C ARG A 115 -18.62 6.05 -7.47
N GLN A 116 -19.37 4.94 -7.55
CA GLN A 116 -20.22 4.45 -6.46
C GLN A 116 -19.41 4.05 -5.23
N MET A 117 -18.21 3.51 -5.40
CA MET A 117 -17.32 3.19 -4.29
C MET A 117 -17.09 4.39 -3.37
N TRP A 118 -16.83 5.58 -3.94
CA TRP A 118 -16.57 6.80 -3.17
C TRP A 118 -17.80 7.38 -2.45
N THR A 119 -19.01 6.93 -2.78
CA THR A 119 -20.22 7.32 -2.05
C THR A 119 -20.46 6.49 -0.78
N ARG A 120 -19.71 5.41 -0.57
CA ARG A 120 -19.81 4.58 0.64
C ARG A 120 -19.20 5.31 1.82
N ALA A 121 -19.94 5.41 2.93
CA ALA A 121 -19.50 6.17 4.10
C ALA A 121 -18.18 5.68 4.70
N ASN A 122 -17.95 4.36 4.67
CA ASN A 122 -16.82 3.73 5.37
C ASN A 122 -15.70 3.26 4.44
N VAL A 123 -15.71 3.59 3.14
CA VAL A 123 -14.77 3.02 2.16
C VAL A 123 -13.30 3.23 2.54
N VAL A 124 -12.95 4.37 3.12
CA VAL A 124 -11.59 4.66 3.57
C VAL A 124 -11.26 3.89 4.85
N GLN A 125 -12.18 3.84 5.80
CA GLN A 125 -12.00 3.06 7.03
C GLN A 125 -11.88 1.56 6.73
N ASP A 126 -12.72 1.04 5.82
CA ASP A 126 -12.64 -0.36 5.39
C ASP A 126 -11.27 -0.70 4.80
N MET A 127 -10.67 0.21 4.01
CA MET A 127 -9.33 -0.01 3.47
C MET A 127 -8.22 0.10 4.53
N ILE A 128 -8.36 0.98 5.52
CA ILE A 128 -7.44 1.01 6.68
C ILE A 128 -7.48 -0.34 7.39
N ASP A 129 -8.68 -0.83 7.69
CA ASP A 129 -8.87 -2.10 8.39
C ASP A 129 -8.39 -3.30 7.53
N ASP A 130 -8.60 -3.26 6.21
CA ASP A 130 -8.13 -4.30 5.29
C ASP A 130 -6.60 -4.38 5.29
N TRP A 131 -5.90 -3.24 5.18
CA TRP A 131 -4.44 -3.22 5.25
C TRP A 131 -3.91 -3.67 6.61
N ALA A 132 -4.55 -3.27 7.71
CA ALA A 132 -4.17 -3.71 9.05
C ALA A 132 -4.30 -5.24 9.19
N ALA A 133 -5.43 -5.82 8.75
CA ALA A 133 -5.65 -7.27 8.79
C ALA A 133 -4.63 -8.05 7.92
N VAL A 134 -4.29 -7.50 6.75
CA VAL A 134 -3.27 -8.11 5.88
C VAL A 134 -1.88 -8.04 6.53
N LEU A 135 -1.53 -6.91 7.13
CA LEU A 135 -0.25 -6.78 7.82
C LEU A 135 -0.19 -7.71 9.04
N ASP A 136 -1.27 -7.81 9.83
CA ASP A 136 -1.37 -8.75 10.96
C ASP A 136 -1.08 -10.19 10.50
N ALA A 137 -1.72 -10.60 9.40
CA ALA A 137 -1.57 -11.95 8.87
C ALA A 137 -0.17 -12.23 8.31
N LEU A 138 0.43 -11.26 7.59
CA LEU A 138 1.75 -11.43 6.99
C LEU A 138 2.88 -11.40 8.03
N THR A 139 2.76 -10.58 9.08
CA THR A 139 3.78 -10.48 10.14
C THR A 139 3.82 -11.66 11.12
N LEU A 140 2.92 -12.63 10.98
CA LEU A 140 3.02 -13.92 11.67
C LEU A 140 4.09 -14.86 11.06
N ARG A 141 4.64 -14.49 9.91
CA ARG A 141 5.69 -15.26 9.24
C ARG A 141 7.06 -14.93 9.84
N ASP A 142 7.85 -15.96 10.08
CA ASP A 142 9.21 -15.87 10.65
C ASP A 142 10.25 -15.27 9.68
N ASP A 143 9.88 -15.03 8.42
CA ASP A 143 10.76 -14.48 7.38
C ASP A 143 10.44 -13.01 7.03
N ILE A 144 9.49 -12.39 7.76
CA ILE A 144 9.14 -10.96 7.64
C ILE A 144 9.52 -10.23 8.94
N ASP A 145 10.37 -9.21 8.83
CA ASP A 145 10.71 -8.33 9.94
C ASP A 145 9.55 -7.35 10.21
N ALA A 146 8.74 -7.67 11.21
CA ALA A 146 7.58 -6.85 11.60
C ALA A 146 7.94 -5.43 12.08
N THR A 147 9.22 -5.15 12.32
CA THR A 147 9.71 -3.81 12.71
C THR A 147 10.12 -2.96 11.51
N LYS A 148 10.15 -3.54 10.31
CA LYS A 148 10.63 -2.92 9.06
C LYS A 148 9.56 -2.93 7.97
N ILE A 149 8.45 -2.26 8.24
CA ILE A 149 7.31 -2.17 7.32
C ILE A 149 7.36 -0.84 6.57
N GLY A 150 7.36 -0.92 5.24
CA GLY A 150 7.21 0.24 4.35
C GLY A 150 5.84 0.29 3.68
N TYR A 151 5.46 1.46 3.22
CA TYR A 151 4.30 1.64 2.34
C TYR A 151 4.71 2.36 1.06
N TRP A 152 4.25 1.87 -0.08
CA TRP A 152 4.37 2.51 -1.37
C TRP A 152 3.00 2.58 -2.07
N GLY A 153 2.57 3.77 -2.48
CA GLY A 153 1.33 3.90 -3.23
C GLY A 153 1.13 5.30 -3.78
N VAL A 154 0.73 5.40 -5.04
CA VAL A 154 0.47 6.67 -5.72
C VAL A 154 -0.95 6.73 -6.27
N SER A 155 -1.50 7.94 -6.45
CA SER A 155 -2.87 8.14 -6.91
C SER A 155 -3.88 7.50 -5.92
N MET A 156 -4.74 6.59 -6.36
CA MET A 156 -5.65 5.87 -5.45
C MET A 156 -4.88 5.13 -4.35
N GLY A 157 -3.65 4.64 -4.62
CA GLY A 157 -2.76 4.09 -3.61
C GLY A 157 -2.42 5.10 -2.50
N THR A 158 -2.31 6.41 -2.82
CA THR A 158 -2.21 7.46 -1.79
C THR A 158 -3.55 7.76 -1.14
N MET A 159 -4.66 7.76 -1.91
CA MET A 159 -5.99 8.08 -1.37
C MET A 159 -6.38 7.14 -0.22
N PHE A 160 -6.04 5.86 -0.33
CA PHE A 160 -6.23 4.88 0.74
C PHE A 160 -5.00 4.74 1.65
N GLY A 161 -3.80 4.87 1.10
CA GLY A 161 -2.55 4.65 1.82
C GLY A 161 -2.22 5.73 2.84
N LEU A 162 -2.50 7.00 2.55
CA LEU A 162 -2.23 8.07 3.52
C LEU A 162 -3.05 7.89 4.81
N PRO A 163 -4.37 7.63 4.77
CA PRO A 163 -5.14 7.31 5.97
C PRO A 163 -4.64 6.05 6.69
N TYR A 164 -4.23 5.01 5.96
CA TYR A 164 -3.66 3.80 6.55
C TYR A 164 -2.34 4.08 7.27
N VAL A 165 -1.38 4.73 6.63
CA VAL A 165 -0.09 5.10 7.21
C VAL A 165 -0.26 5.98 8.47
N ALA A 166 -1.26 6.87 8.46
CA ALA A 166 -1.61 7.69 9.62
C ALA A 166 -2.21 6.90 10.79
N SER A 167 -2.67 5.66 10.54
CA SER A 167 -3.43 4.86 11.50
C SER A 167 -2.68 3.63 12.01
N ASP A 168 -1.60 3.21 11.33
CA ASP A 168 -0.83 2.02 11.70
C ASP A 168 0.62 2.40 12.05
N ALA A 169 0.95 2.36 13.33
CA ALA A 169 2.27 2.74 13.86
C ALA A 169 3.42 1.78 13.45
N ARG A 170 3.10 0.63 12.86
CA ARG A 170 4.11 -0.32 12.35
C ARG A 170 4.77 0.15 11.07
N VAL A 171 4.10 1.02 10.30
CA VAL A 171 4.71 1.61 9.09
C VAL A 171 5.84 2.55 9.50
N ARG A 172 7.04 2.33 8.96
CA ARG A 172 8.27 3.05 9.32
C ARG A 172 8.63 4.16 8.32
N ALA A 173 8.23 4.02 7.07
CA ALA A 173 8.41 5.01 6.02
C ALA A 173 7.37 4.82 4.93
N ALA A 174 7.03 5.88 4.22
CA ALA A 174 6.05 5.83 3.15
C ALA A 174 6.49 6.59 1.90
N VAL A 175 6.16 6.03 0.74
CA VAL A 175 6.16 6.76 -0.54
C VAL A 175 4.71 6.97 -0.94
N LEU A 176 4.32 8.23 -1.04
CA LEU A 176 2.98 8.69 -1.39
C LEU A 176 3.06 9.66 -2.58
N GLY A 177 1.93 10.08 -3.09
CA GLY A 177 1.90 11.15 -4.09
C GLY A 177 0.88 10.95 -5.20
N LYS A 178 0.97 11.80 -6.22
CA LYS A 178 0.00 11.86 -7.33
C LYS A 178 -1.44 11.94 -6.79
N ALA A 179 -1.60 12.69 -5.72
CA ALA A 179 -2.84 12.98 -5.01
C ALA A 179 -2.75 14.37 -4.37
N GLY A 180 -3.87 15.02 -4.16
CA GLY A 180 -3.89 16.41 -3.68
C GLY A 180 -5.22 16.81 -3.08
N MET A 181 -5.26 18.01 -2.51
CA MET A 181 -6.46 18.60 -1.90
C MET A 181 -7.46 19.11 -2.92
N ARG A 182 -7.05 19.29 -4.18
CA ARG A 182 -7.87 19.85 -5.27
C ARG A 182 -7.65 19.07 -6.57
N GLY A 183 -8.62 19.19 -7.48
CA GLY A 183 -8.61 18.61 -8.81
C GLY A 183 -9.83 17.75 -9.12
N SER A 184 -9.94 17.29 -10.37
CA SER A 184 -11.10 16.53 -10.83
C SER A 184 -11.33 15.20 -10.10
N SER A 185 -10.26 14.58 -9.62
CA SER A 185 -10.35 13.35 -8.82
C SER A 185 -10.90 13.63 -7.42
N VAL A 186 -10.54 14.77 -6.81
CA VAL A 186 -11.09 15.20 -5.52
C VAL A 186 -12.59 15.51 -5.62
N GLN A 187 -12.98 16.24 -6.65
CA GLN A 187 -14.40 16.57 -6.88
C GLN A 187 -15.27 15.32 -7.02
N ARG A 188 -14.73 14.23 -7.58
CA ARG A 188 -15.44 12.97 -7.76
C ARG A 188 -15.46 12.07 -6.51
N SER A 189 -14.43 12.11 -5.70
CA SER A 189 -14.24 11.20 -4.58
C SER A 189 -14.54 11.82 -3.21
N GLY A 190 -14.40 13.15 -3.07
CA GLY A 190 -14.45 13.84 -1.79
C GLY A 190 -13.32 13.42 -0.84
N ILE A 191 -12.19 12.97 -1.40
CA ILE A 191 -11.06 12.44 -0.60
C ILE A 191 -10.37 13.51 0.25
N ASP A 192 -10.47 14.79 -0.12
CA ASP A 192 -9.88 15.92 0.62
C ASP A 192 -10.31 15.96 2.09
N ARG A 193 -11.54 15.57 2.40
CA ARG A 193 -12.02 15.47 3.79
C ARG A 193 -11.21 14.46 4.61
N HIS A 194 -10.82 13.35 3.99
CA HIS A 194 -9.98 12.33 4.64
C HIS A 194 -8.53 12.80 4.73
N PHE A 195 -8.00 13.44 3.68
CA PHE A 195 -6.66 14.02 3.73
C PHE A 195 -6.55 15.07 4.86
N LYS A 196 -7.52 15.97 5.00
CA LYS A 196 -7.58 16.93 6.12
C LYS A 196 -7.62 16.25 7.49
N ALA A 197 -8.27 15.10 7.61
CA ALA A 197 -8.37 14.37 8.87
C ALA A 197 -7.09 13.58 9.22
N TYR A 198 -6.36 13.11 8.23
CA TYR A 198 -5.27 12.16 8.43
C TYR A 198 -3.87 12.72 8.15
N ALA A 199 -3.69 13.72 7.28
CA ALA A 199 -2.36 14.16 6.82
C ALA A 199 -1.43 14.58 7.96
N ALA A 200 -1.93 15.38 8.93
CA ALA A 200 -1.14 15.81 10.08
C ALA A 200 -0.71 14.65 11.01
N ARG A 201 -1.35 13.49 10.91
CA ARG A 201 -1.03 12.29 11.68
C ARG A 201 0.01 11.40 11.00
N VAL A 202 0.35 11.65 9.74
CA VAL A 202 1.45 10.98 9.05
C VAL A 202 2.75 11.59 9.53
N THR A 203 3.40 10.97 10.51
CA THR A 203 4.61 11.47 11.17
C THR A 203 5.87 10.70 10.78
N VAL A 204 5.73 9.58 10.08
CA VAL A 204 6.85 8.79 9.56
C VAL A 204 7.55 9.53 8.41
N PRO A 205 8.82 9.22 8.08
CA PRO A 205 9.47 9.73 6.87
C PRO A 205 8.64 9.51 5.61
N VAL A 206 8.47 10.55 4.79
CA VAL A 206 7.68 10.49 3.56
C VAL A 206 8.47 11.01 2.36
N LEU A 207 8.47 10.22 1.28
CA LEU A 207 8.73 10.74 -0.08
C LEU A 207 7.37 10.97 -0.76
N PHE A 208 7.12 12.22 -1.17
CA PHE A 208 5.89 12.59 -1.86
C PHE A 208 6.19 12.92 -3.31
N ASN A 209 5.65 12.12 -4.23
CA ASN A 209 5.87 12.28 -5.68
C ASN A 209 4.73 13.06 -6.32
N ILE A 210 5.04 14.09 -7.11
CA ILE A 210 4.05 14.81 -7.93
C ILE A 210 4.39 14.75 -9.41
N GLN A 211 3.35 14.77 -10.26
CA GLN A 211 3.48 15.07 -11.69
C GLN A 211 3.20 16.54 -11.92
N TRP A 212 4.08 17.20 -12.67
CA TRP A 212 4.02 18.65 -12.83
C TRP A 212 2.80 19.12 -13.60
N ASP A 213 2.34 18.34 -14.57
CA ASP A 213 1.20 18.64 -15.45
C ASP A 213 0.03 17.65 -15.18
N ASP A 214 -0.15 17.24 -13.92
CA ASP A 214 -1.21 16.32 -13.52
C ASP A 214 -2.60 16.91 -13.82
N GLU A 215 -3.37 16.24 -14.68
CA GLU A 215 -4.71 16.65 -15.08
C GLU A 215 -5.82 16.14 -14.14
N ARG A 216 -5.46 15.40 -13.08
CA ARG A 216 -6.39 14.82 -12.11
C ARG A 216 -6.32 15.48 -10.75
N PHE A 217 -5.14 15.88 -10.35
CA PHE A 217 -4.88 16.59 -9.10
C PHE A 217 -4.10 17.86 -9.41
N ASP A 218 -4.70 18.99 -9.11
CA ASP A 218 -4.07 20.29 -9.35
C ASP A 218 -2.72 20.36 -8.63
N ARG A 219 -1.70 20.92 -9.27
CA ARG A 219 -0.35 21.04 -8.69
C ARG A 219 -0.36 21.67 -7.31
N ASP A 220 -1.02 22.80 -7.16
CA ASP A 220 -1.13 23.49 -5.88
C ASP A 220 -1.84 22.64 -4.82
N GLY A 221 -2.81 21.81 -5.23
CA GLY A 221 -3.48 20.86 -4.36
C GLY A 221 -2.58 19.71 -3.93
N GLN A 222 -1.65 19.28 -4.77
CA GLN A 222 -0.64 18.28 -4.41
C GLN A 222 0.38 18.86 -3.42
N ILE A 223 0.84 20.10 -3.63
CA ILE A 223 1.74 20.81 -2.71
C ILE A 223 1.05 21.05 -1.36
N GLU A 224 -0.21 21.50 -1.37
CA GLU A 224 -1.01 21.68 -0.16
C GLU A 224 -1.12 20.37 0.66
N LEU A 225 -1.34 19.23 0.01
CA LEU A 225 -1.36 17.94 0.70
C LEU A 225 0.01 17.59 1.29
N TYR A 226 1.09 17.78 0.53
CA TYR A 226 2.44 17.57 1.01
C TYR A 226 2.77 18.44 2.24
N GLU A 227 2.41 19.71 2.20
CA GLU A 227 2.64 20.64 3.32
C GLU A 227 1.86 20.24 4.58
N SER A 228 0.65 19.67 4.40
CA SER A 228 -0.22 19.22 5.48
C SER A 228 0.26 17.96 6.21
N LEU A 229 1.24 17.22 5.65
CA LEU A 229 1.80 16.03 6.31
C LEU A 229 2.54 16.42 7.59
N GLY A 230 2.27 15.70 8.69
CA GLY A 230 2.88 15.92 9.99
C GLY A 230 4.34 15.46 10.10
N SER A 231 4.86 14.77 9.10
CA SER A 231 6.24 14.32 9.05
C SER A 231 7.23 15.49 9.05
N THR A 232 8.26 15.42 9.89
CA THR A 232 9.40 16.36 9.92
C THR A 232 10.48 15.96 8.92
N ASP A 233 10.50 14.71 8.46
CA ASP A 233 11.40 14.21 7.41
C ASP A 233 10.57 13.87 6.17
N LYS A 234 10.13 14.89 5.45
CA LYS A 234 9.36 14.74 4.21
C LYS A 234 10.08 15.38 3.03
N ARG A 235 10.03 14.71 1.88
CA ARG A 235 10.66 15.14 0.64
C ARG A 235 9.63 15.19 -0.47
N LEU A 236 9.72 16.23 -1.30
CA LEU A 236 8.90 16.39 -2.50
C LEU A 236 9.77 16.13 -3.72
N HIS A 237 9.36 15.15 -4.55
CA HIS A 237 9.93 14.95 -5.87
C HIS A 237 8.90 15.30 -6.93
N ALA A 238 9.27 16.21 -7.82
CA ALA A 238 8.44 16.65 -8.93
C ALA A 238 8.99 16.09 -10.25
N TYR A 239 8.14 15.39 -10.98
CA TYR A 239 8.46 14.81 -12.28
C TYR A 239 7.67 15.52 -13.39
N PRO A 240 8.24 15.70 -14.58
CA PRO A 240 7.51 16.27 -15.70
C PRO A 240 6.42 15.32 -16.19
N GLY A 241 5.39 15.87 -16.84
CA GLY A 241 4.36 15.09 -17.50
C GLY A 241 3.05 14.99 -16.73
N ARG A 242 2.14 14.20 -17.30
CA ARG A 242 0.75 14.03 -16.85
C ARG A 242 0.63 12.95 -15.77
N HIS A 243 -0.58 12.80 -15.21
CA HIS A 243 -0.86 11.86 -14.12
C HIS A 243 -0.33 10.45 -14.33
N SER A 244 -0.40 9.94 -15.55
CA SER A 244 0.00 8.55 -15.86
C SER A 244 1.47 8.42 -16.29
N ASP A 245 2.18 9.53 -16.44
CA ASP A 245 3.57 9.52 -16.90
C ASP A 245 4.49 9.18 -15.72
N ASP A 246 5.04 7.99 -15.74
CA ASP A 246 5.96 7.50 -14.72
C ASP A 246 7.28 7.12 -15.37
N GLY A 247 8.34 7.86 -15.05
CA GLY A 247 9.69 7.51 -15.42
C GLY A 247 10.25 6.42 -14.48
N PRO A 248 11.23 5.62 -14.95
CA PRO A 248 11.91 4.64 -14.11
C PRO A 248 12.59 5.28 -12.89
N GLU A 249 13.07 6.51 -13.03
CA GLU A 249 13.71 7.28 -11.96
C GLU A 249 12.80 7.49 -10.74
N ALA A 250 11.48 7.60 -10.94
CA ALA A 250 10.53 7.74 -9.84
C ALA A 250 10.42 6.45 -9.01
N LEU A 251 10.52 5.29 -9.66
CA LEU A 251 10.49 3.98 -8.99
C LEU A 251 11.81 3.73 -8.24
N GLU A 252 12.93 4.02 -8.87
CA GLU A 252 14.26 3.88 -8.26
C GLU A 252 14.44 4.80 -7.06
N ALA A 253 14.05 6.08 -7.17
CA ALA A 253 14.07 7.03 -6.07
C ALA A 253 13.17 6.59 -4.91
N SER A 254 12.00 6.01 -5.22
CA SER A 254 11.09 5.45 -4.23
C SER A 254 11.72 4.29 -3.45
N ALA A 255 12.37 3.37 -4.15
CA ALA A 255 13.04 2.23 -3.53
C ALA A 255 14.24 2.67 -2.68
N ALA A 256 15.08 3.56 -3.19
CA ALA A 256 16.22 4.12 -2.47
C ALA A 256 15.78 4.88 -1.21
N PHE A 257 14.64 5.60 -1.28
CA PHE A 257 14.07 6.28 -0.12
C PHE A 257 13.67 5.28 0.96
N LEU A 258 12.87 4.26 0.64
CA LEU A 258 12.45 3.25 1.60
C LEU A 258 13.65 2.49 2.17
N HIS A 259 14.65 2.16 1.37
CA HIS A 259 15.88 1.50 1.82
C HIS A 259 16.56 2.28 2.94
N ARG A 260 16.62 3.59 2.83
CA ARG A 260 17.24 4.44 3.85
C ARG A 260 16.61 4.28 5.24
N TYR A 261 15.32 3.98 5.32
CA TYR A 261 14.59 3.91 6.59
C TYR A 261 14.25 2.49 7.05
N LEU A 262 14.33 1.51 6.18
CA LEU A 262 14.05 0.12 6.53
C LEU A 262 15.31 -0.69 6.84
N GLU A 263 16.49 -0.27 6.33
CA GLU A 263 17.76 -1.00 6.57
C GLU A 263 18.71 -0.31 7.56
N LYS A 264 18.51 0.96 7.85
CA LYS A 264 19.42 1.75 8.70
C LYS A 264 18.97 1.91 10.16
N LEU A 265 18.16 0.98 10.65
CA LEU A 265 17.78 0.96 12.07
C LEU A 265 18.64 -0.03 12.84
#